data_a204d7ad4149e25d17cef083d728ffa2
#
_entry.id   a204d7ad4149e25d17cef083d728ffa2
#
_cell.length_a   1.000
_cell.length_b   1.000
_cell.length_c   1.000
_cell.angle_alpha   90.00
_cell.angle_beta   90.00
_cell.angle_gamma   90.00
#
_symmetry.space_group_name_H-M   'P 1'
#
loop_
_entity.id
_entity.type
_entity.pdbx_description
1 polymer ?
#
loop_
_entity_poly.entity_id
_entity_poly.type
_entity_poly.pdbx_seq_one_letter_code
_entity_poly.pdbx_strand_id
1 'polypeptide(L)'
;MKQTSLSWRMATGVAATVLALYASPVMAGNEAEVAEHLIELVKIGRGVLSEQMKNINDPAKADKGFTGDYMSSQVVERFKKSTKLDLRIPNVVPQANLYLALVQAEKEVVDEAQPIINKPGISFKGFIPAVFARRVGEQFYKKSGVRMKLTGIDYRNANNKPDDFEAEVLRMFNDPRHPKGQSYVRNTMVDGKPVLRMMDPEYAGPTCLGCHGSPKGERDVTGMKKEGWKEGELAGAISVVLPLK
;
A
#
# COMPACT_ATOMS: atom_id res chain seq x y z
N MET A 1 -56.51 -73.06 -19.36
CA MET A 1 -56.55 -71.97 -18.33
C MET A 1 -55.21 -71.93 -17.66
N LYS A 2 -54.38 -70.93 -17.99
CA LYS A 2 -53.08 -70.65 -17.31
C LYS A 2 -53.06 -69.09 -17.05
N GLN A 3 -53.12 -68.80 -15.76
CA GLN A 3 -52.91 -67.39 -15.32
C GLN A 3 -51.45 -67.16 -15.29
N THR A 4 -51.02 -66.07 -15.93
CA THR A 4 -49.68 -65.47 -15.81
C THR A 4 -49.78 -64.25 -14.92
N SER A 5 -49.11 -64.36 -13.75
CA SER A 5 -48.95 -63.26 -12.79
C SER A 5 -47.84 -62.32 -13.22
N LEU A 6 -48.19 -61.05 -13.40
CA LEU A 6 -47.22 -60.00 -13.74
C LEU A 6 -46.72 -59.38 -12.45
N SER A 7 -45.44 -59.59 -12.11
CA SER A 7 -44.77 -59.01 -10.95
C SER A 7 -44.26 -57.59 -11.29
N TRP A 8 -44.84 -56.58 -10.65
CA TRP A 8 -44.41 -55.17 -10.73
C TRP A 8 -43.24 -54.95 -9.79
N ARG A 9 -42.06 -54.70 -10.34
CA ARG A 9 -40.91 -54.27 -9.58
C ARG A 9 -40.96 -52.75 -9.41
N MET A 10 -41.17 -52.26 -8.18
CA MET A 10 -40.99 -50.84 -7.84
C MET A 10 -39.49 -50.54 -7.80
N ALA A 11 -39.06 -49.65 -8.67
CA ALA A 11 -37.74 -49.05 -8.60
C ALA A 11 -37.80 -47.83 -7.70
N THR A 12 -37.23 -47.94 -6.50
CA THR A 12 -37.01 -46.80 -5.58
C THR A 12 -35.83 -45.98 -6.09
N GLY A 13 -36.11 -44.85 -6.75
CA GLY A 13 -35.12 -43.86 -7.11
C GLY A 13 -34.69 -43.04 -5.89
N VAL A 14 -33.43 -43.20 -5.49
CA VAL A 14 -32.82 -42.31 -4.49
C VAL A 14 -32.47 -40.99 -5.19
N ALA A 15 -33.23 -39.95 -4.92
CA ALA A 15 -32.88 -38.60 -5.35
C ALA A 15 -31.75 -38.06 -4.46
N ALA A 16 -30.53 -38.03 -4.96
CA ALA A 16 -29.41 -37.37 -4.33
C ALA A 16 -29.59 -35.85 -4.47
N THR A 17 -30.01 -35.19 -3.40
CA THR A 17 -30.06 -33.73 -3.32
C THR A 17 -28.65 -33.19 -3.16
N VAL A 18 -28.06 -32.67 -4.25
CA VAL A 18 -26.81 -31.95 -4.20
C VAL A 18 -27.09 -30.58 -3.57
N LEU A 19 -26.75 -30.42 -2.30
CA LEU A 19 -26.66 -29.09 -1.67
C LEU A 19 -25.48 -28.37 -2.30
N ALA A 20 -25.77 -27.49 -3.26
CA ALA A 20 -24.83 -26.49 -3.72
C ALA A 20 -24.62 -25.49 -2.58
N LEU A 21 -23.49 -25.57 -1.90
CA LEU A 21 -23.01 -24.54 -0.99
C LEU A 21 -22.73 -23.29 -1.84
N TYR A 22 -23.70 -22.42 -1.95
CA TYR A 22 -23.48 -21.05 -2.40
C TYR A 22 -22.63 -20.36 -1.34
N ALA A 23 -21.31 -20.31 -1.56
CA ALA A 23 -20.45 -19.37 -0.86
C ALA A 23 -20.97 -17.96 -1.22
N SER A 24 -21.71 -17.35 -0.30
CA SER A 24 -22.09 -15.94 -0.44
C SER A 24 -20.79 -15.13 -0.66
N PRO A 25 -20.76 -14.21 -1.64
CA PRO A 25 -19.65 -13.27 -1.73
C PRO A 25 -19.65 -12.49 -0.41
N VAL A 26 -18.69 -12.79 0.46
CA VAL A 26 -18.40 -11.97 1.64
C VAL A 26 -18.19 -10.56 1.13
N MET A 27 -18.95 -9.63 1.70
CA MET A 27 -18.94 -8.20 1.40
C MET A 27 -17.51 -7.64 1.52
N ALA A 28 -16.73 -7.78 0.46
CA ALA A 28 -15.39 -7.16 0.33
C ALA A 28 -15.48 -5.63 0.14
N GLY A 29 -16.68 -5.04 0.25
CA GLY A 29 -16.93 -3.65 -0.12
C GLY A 29 -16.31 -2.63 0.83
N ASN A 30 -16.20 -2.92 2.11
CA ASN A 30 -15.72 -1.94 3.09
C ASN A 30 -14.21 -2.05 3.33
N GLU A 31 -13.67 -3.26 3.42
CA GLU A 31 -12.25 -3.49 3.69
C GLU A 31 -11.35 -3.10 2.51
N ALA A 32 -11.82 -3.28 1.27
CA ALA A 32 -11.12 -2.83 0.09
C ALA A 32 -11.03 -1.30 0.04
N GLU A 33 -12.12 -0.60 0.30
CA GLU A 33 -12.16 0.86 0.40
C GLU A 33 -11.25 1.36 1.54
N VAL A 34 -11.23 0.67 2.67
CA VAL A 34 -10.30 0.99 3.77
C VAL A 34 -8.86 0.86 3.33
N ALA A 35 -8.50 -0.20 2.62
CA ALA A 35 -7.15 -0.39 2.11
C ALA A 35 -6.77 0.68 1.06
N GLU A 36 -7.69 1.07 0.18
CA GLU A 36 -7.51 2.17 -0.78
C GLU A 36 -7.24 3.50 -0.05
N HIS A 37 -8.02 3.83 0.98
CA HIS A 37 -7.82 5.05 1.77
C HIS A 37 -6.49 5.05 2.52
N LEU A 38 -6.03 3.90 3.04
CA LEU A 38 -4.71 3.78 3.66
C LEU A 38 -3.58 4.01 2.63
N ILE A 39 -3.72 3.47 1.44
CA ILE A 39 -2.79 3.69 0.33
C ILE A 39 -2.75 5.17 -0.06
N GLU A 40 -3.93 5.80 -0.18
CA GLU A 40 -4.04 7.22 -0.50
C GLU A 40 -3.35 8.11 0.55
N LEU A 41 -3.53 7.83 1.85
CA LEU A 41 -2.83 8.54 2.92
C LEU A 41 -1.31 8.46 2.75
N VAL A 42 -0.74 7.27 2.55
CA VAL A 42 0.71 7.10 2.34
C VAL A 42 1.19 7.82 1.07
N LYS A 43 0.43 7.77 -0.02
CA LYS A 43 0.74 8.53 -1.25
C LYS A 43 0.80 10.02 -0.98
N ILE A 44 -0.18 10.55 -0.25
CA ILE A 44 -0.24 11.96 0.12
C ILE A 44 0.96 12.34 0.99
N GLY A 45 1.26 11.58 2.06
CA GLY A 45 2.40 11.87 2.94
C GLY A 45 3.74 11.86 2.19
N ARG A 46 3.94 10.88 1.29
CA ARG A 46 5.11 10.84 0.40
C ARG A 46 5.18 12.03 -0.55
N GLY A 47 4.03 12.47 -1.05
CA GLY A 47 3.91 13.65 -1.91
C GLY A 47 4.30 14.93 -1.16
N VAL A 48 3.76 15.13 0.05
CA VAL A 48 4.12 16.26 0.93
C VAL A 48 5.61 16.30 1.20
N LEU A 49 6.21 15.15 1.55
CA LEU A 49 7.66 15.06 1.76
C LEU A 49 8.43 15.40 0.47
N SER A 50 8.01 14.87 -0.68
CA SER A 50 8.67 15.11 -1.96
C SER A 50 8.74 16.58 -2.32
N GLU A 51 7.67 17.33 -2.08
CA GLU A 51 7.61 18.79 -2.27
C GLU A 51 8.58 19.54 -1.37
N GLN A 52 8.88 19.00 -0.18
CA GLN A 52 9.79 19.60 0.80
C GLN A 52 11.27 19.20 0.61
N MET A 53 11.57 18.27 -0.31
CA MET A 53 12.94 17.74 -0.47
C MET A 53 13.99 18.82 -0.70
N LYS A 54 13.67 19.87 -1.49
CA LYS A 54 14.59 20.99 -1.71
C LYS A 54 14.85 21.77 -0.41
N ASN A 55 13.82 22.05 0.37
CA ASN A 55 13.91 22.73 1.65
C ASN A 55 14.66 21.87 2.69
N ILE A 56 14.33 20.59 2.80
CA ILE A 56 14.98 19.65 3.73
C ILE A 56 16.47 19.55 3.45
N ASN A 57 16.87 19.47 2.18
CA ASN A 57 18.26 19.29 1.76
C ASN A 57 19.05 20.61 1.59
N ASP A 58 18.47 21.78 1.93
CA ASP A 58 19.19 23.05 1.91
C ASP A 58 20.21 23.10 3.05
N PRO A 59 21.53 23.11 2.76
CA PRO A 59 22.56 23.10 3.80
C PRO A 59 22.67 24.46 4.54
N ALA A 60 22.16 25.55 3.95
CA ALA A 60 22.24 26.88 4.55
C ALA A 60 21.20 27.10 5.65
N LYS A 61 20.12 26.34 5.65
CA LYS A 61 19.05 26.45 6.66
C LYS A 61 19.29 25.50 7.82
N ALA A 62 19.12 25.98 9.05
CA ALA A 62 19.05 25.13 10.25
C ALA A 62 17.60 24.63 10.44
N ASP A 63 16.68 25.53 10.76
CA ASP A 63 15.26 25.18 10.87
C ASP A 63 14.59 25.17 9.49
N LYS A 64 13.97 24.06 9.13
CA LYS A 64 13.27 23.88 7.85
C LYS A 64 11.78 24.24 7.94
N GLY A 65 11.22 24.42 9.13
CA GLY A 65 9.77 24.55 9.33
C GLY A 65 8.95 23.33 8.90
N PHE A 66 9.61 22.23 8.53
CA PHE A 66 8.99 20.98 8.14
C PHE A 66 8.87 20.07 9.35
N THR A 67 7.77 20.21 10.11
CA THR A 67 7.48 19.50 11.35
C THR A 67 6.46 18.37 11.13
N GLY A 68 6.31 17.47 12.12
CA GLY A 68 5.24 16.46 12.09
C GLY A 68 3.85 17.08 12.09
N ASP A 69 3.65 18.22 12.77
CA ASP A 69 2.36 18.95 12.73
C ASP A 69 2.08 19.52 11.34
N TYR A 70 3.09 20.05 10.67
CA TYR A 70 2.95 20.47 9.26
C TYR A 70 2.56 19.26 8.39
N MET A 71 3.28 18.12 8.51
CA MET A 71 2.99 16.90 7.77
C MET A 71 1.53 16.47 7.99
N SER A 72 1.11 16.29 9.24
CA SER A 72 -0.23 15.80 9.55
C SER A 72 -1.33 16.73 9.06
N SER A 73 -1.14 18.07 9.17
CA SER A 73 -2.11 19.05 8.68
C SER A 73 -2.28 18.97 7.17
N GLN A 74 -1.17 18.85 6.42
CA GLN A 74 -1.20 18.69 4.96
C GLN A 74 -1.85 17.38 4.52
N VAL A 75 -1.54 16.28 5.22
CA VAL A 75 -2.12 14.98 4.91
C VAL A 75 -3.63 14.98 5.12
N VAL A 76 -4.11 15.45 6.27
CA VAL A 76 -5.56 15.51 6.58
C VAL A 76 -6.31 16.39 5.57
N GLU A 77 -5.75 17.55 5.24
CA GLU A 77 -6.37 18.47 4.28
C GLU A 77 -6.46 17.88 2.88
N ARG A 78 -5.38 17.24 2.39
CA ARG A 78 -5.33 16.63 1.06
C ARG A 78 -6.19 15.38 1.00
N PHE A 79 -6.22 14.58 2.06
CA PHE A 79 -7.08 13.40 2.16
C PHE A 79 -8.56 13.78 2.09
N LYS A 80 -8.97 14.86 2.78
CA LYS A 80 -10.33 15.39 2.65
C LYS A 80 -10.63 15.82 1.20
N LYS A 81 -9.68 16.43 0.50
CA LYS A 81 -9.89 16.87 -0.90
C LYS A 81 -10.08 15.68 -1.84
N SER A 82 -9.30 14.62 -1.69
CA SER A 82 -9.37 13.44 -2.58
C SER A 82 -10.56 12.53 -2.27
N THR A 83 -10.80 12.22 -0.98
CA THR A 83 -11.79 11.22 -0.57
C THR A 83 -13.13 11.79 -0.12
N LYS A 84 -13.20 13.12 0.16
CA LYS A 84 -14.31 13.82 0.84
C LYS A 84 -14.49 13.45 2.31
N LEU A 85 -13.66 12.59 2.88
CA LEU A 85 -13.66 12.22 4.30
C LEU A 85 -12.84 13.24 5.10
N ASP A 86 -13.46 13.86 6.12
CA ASP A 86 -12.78 14.84 6.99
C ASP A 86 -12.37 14.20 8.32
N LEU A 87 -11.08 13.85 8.44
CA LEU A 87 -10.54 13.22 9.66
C LEU A 87 -10.53 14.16 10.88
N ARG A 88 -10.82 15.45 10.72
CA ARG A 88 -11.01 16.39 11.84
C ARG A 88 -12.36 16.19 12.54
N ILE A 89 -13.31 15.49 11.90
CA ILE A 89 -14.58 15.07 12.48
C ILE A 89 -14.70 13.54 12.45
N PRO A 90 -13.88 12.83 13.24
CA PRO A 90 -13.72 11.38 13.11
C PRO A 90 -14.99 10.58 13.38
N ASN A 91 -15.92 11.11 14.16
CA ASN A 91 -17.15 10.40 14.55
C ASN A 91 -18.09 10.09 13.37
N VAL A 92 -17.92 10.75 12.23
CA VAL A 92 -18.72 10.53 11.01
C VAL A 92 -17.95 9.79 9.92
N VAL A 93 -16.68 9.45 10.16
CA VAL A 93 -15.82 8.76 9.20
C VAL A 93 -15.66 7.31 9.60
N PRO A 94 -16.15 6.34 8.81
CA PRO A 94 -15.90 4.93 9.07
C PRO A 94 -14.40 4.64 9.17
N GLN A 95 -13.99 3.82 10.15
CA GLN A 95 -12.57 3.47 10.39
C GLN A 95 -11.62 4.66 10.66
N ALA A 96 -12.16 5.83 11.08
CA ALA A 96 -11.36 7.02 11.36
C ALA A 96 -10.17 6.75 12.28
N ASN A 97 -10.32 5.90 13.29
CA ASN A 97 -9.24 5.55 14.22
C ASN A 97 -8.05 4.90 13.49
N LEU A 98 -8.32 4.08 12.46
CA LEU A 98 -7.26 3.44 11.67
C LEU A 98 -6.54 4.48 10.79
N TYR A 99 -7.28 5.37 10.13
CA TYR A 99 -6.70 6.44 9.32
C TYR A 99 -5.90 7.43 10.17
N LEU A 100 -6.43 7.83 11.32
CA LEU A 100 -5.73 8.72 12.25
C LEU A 100 -4.48 8.05 12.84
N ALA A 101 -4.48 6.73 13.07
CA ALA A 101 -3.28 6.01 13.48
C ALA A 101 -2.16 6.07 12.42
N LEU A 102 -2.52 6.05 11.13
CA LEU A 102 -1.56 6.21 10.03
C LEU A 102 -1.05 7.66 9.94
N VAL A 103 -1.93 8.65 10.01
CA VAL A 103 -1.55 10.08 10.07
C VAL A 103 -0.62 10.37 11.25
N GLN A 104 -0.92 9.77 12.42
CA GLN A 104 -0.07 9.88 13.59
C GLN A 104 1.31 9.24 13.38
N ALA A 105 1.36 8.08 12.70
CA ALA A 105 2.63 7.45 12.34
C ALA A 105 3.47 8.34 11.40
N GLU A 106 2.84 8.99 10.44
CA GLU A 106 3.51 9.95 9.54
C GLU A 106 4.07 11.16 10.30
N LYS A 107 3.27 11.72 11.21
CA LYS A 107 3.71 12.80 12.11
C LYS A 107 4.93 12.39 12.92
N GLU A 108 4.85 11.27 13.62
CA GLU A 108 5.93 10.78 14.50
C GLU A 108 7.23 10.53 13.73
N VAL A 109 7.15 9.95 12.53
CA VAL A 109 8.33 9.71 11.69
C VAL A 109 9.02 11.01 11.28
N VAL A 110 8.26 12.08 11.02
CA VAL A 110 8.84 13.40 10.74
C VAL A 110 9.42 14.04 12.01
N ASP A 111 8.73 13.92 13.15
CA ASP A 111 9.22 14.45 14.42
C ASP A 111 10.53 13.76 14.86
N GLU A 112 10.61 12.43 14.75
CA GLU A 112 11.83 11.66 15.00
C GLU A 112 12.99 12.04 14.04
N ALA A 113 12.67 12.52 12.85
CA ALA A 113 13.67 12.91 11.85
C ALA A 113 14.17 14.36 12.01
N GLN A 114 13.59 15.18 12.92
CA GLN A 114 13.98 16.57 13.09
C GLN A 114 15.49 16.79 13.28
N PRO A 115 16.23 15.98 14.07
CA PRO A 115 17.66 16.18 14.25
C PRO A 115 18.47 16.09 12.96
N ILE A 116 18.05 15.27 11.98
CA ILE A 116 18.72 15.19 10.68
C ILE A 116 18.15 16.21 9.68
N ILE A 117 16.83 16.42 9.68
CA ILE A 117 16.18 17.41 8.80
C ILE A 117 16.77 18.81 9.03
N ASN A 118 16.89 19.23 10.28
CA ASN A 118 17.32 20.58 10.68
C ASN A 118 18.84 20.75 10.79
N LYS A 119 19.63 19.69 10.52
CA LYS A 119 21.09 19.77 10.61
C LYS A 119 21.67 20.64 9.48
N PRO A 120 22.31 21.77 9.77
CA PRO A 120 22.94 22.60 8.75
C PRO A 120 24.22 21.95 8.20
N GLY A 121 24.71 22.45 7.07
CA GLY A 121 25.98 22.00 6.47
C GLY A 121 25.89 20.67 5.70
N ILE A 122 24.73 20.00 5.67
CA ILE A 122 24.52 18.76 4.95
C ILE A 122 23.53 18.99 3.80
N SER A 123 23.96 18.75 2.57
CA SER A 123 23.13 18.93 1.37
C SER A 123 22.15 17.78 1.14
N PHE A 124 22.53 16.53 1.44
CA PHE A 124 21.65 15.37 1.31
C PHE A 124 21.45 14.69 2.65
N LYS A 125 20.23 14.79 3.18
CA LYS A 125 19.88 14.29 4.53
C LYS A 125 19.54 12.81 4.58
N GLY A 126 19.33 12.15 3.43
CA GLY A 126 18.89 10.75 3.37
C GLY A 126 17.44 10.50 3.82
N PHE A 127 16.72 11.54 4.24
CA PHE A 127 15.30 11.44 4.61
C PHE A 127 14.44 11.62 3.35
N ILE A 128 14.34 10.55 2.56
CA ILE A 128 13.66 10.49 1.26
C ILE A 128 12.30 9.79 1.36
N PRO A 129 11.38 9.95 0.37
CA PRO A 129 10.04 9.37 0.42
C PRO A 129 9.99 7.86 0.66
N ALA A 130 10.95 7.09 0.15
CA ALA A 130 11.02 5.65 0.38
C ALA A 130 11.40 5.29 1.83
N VAL A 131 12.34 6.03 2.43
CA VAL A 131 12.73 5.88 3.84
C VAL A 131 11.57 6.28 4.76
N PHE A 132 10.91 7.39 4.45
CA PHE A 132 9.72 7.84 5.17
C PHE A 132 8.63 6.76 5.15
N ALA A 133 8.22 6.29 3.96
CA ALA A 133 7.15 5.30 3.84
C ALA A 133 7.45 3.99 4.59
N ARG A 134 8.72 3.53 4.56
CA ARG A 134 9.13 2.34 5.32
C ARG A 134 8.97 2.56 6.82
N ARG A 135 9.46 3.68 7.36
CA ARG A 135 9.35 4.00 8.80
C ARG A 135 7.89 4.18 9.22
N VAL A 136 7.09 4.83 8.38
CA VAL A 136 5.63 4.97 8.59
C VAL A 136 4.96 3.60 8.66
N GLY A 137 5.24 2.69 7.72
CA GLY A 137 4.70 1.34 7.73
C GLY A 137 5.07 0.57 9.00
N GLU A 138 6.32 0.69 9.47
CA GLU A 138 6.81 0.08 10.73
C GLU A 138 6.07 0.63 11.96
N GLN A 139 5.89 1.97 12.05
CA GLN A 139 5.16 2.60 13.16
C GLN A 139 3.66 2.29 13.11
N PHE A 140 3.07 2.34 11.93
CA PHE A 140 1.67 2.04 11.73
C PHE A 140 1.31 0.59 12.09
N TYR A 141 2.19 -0.37 11.73
CA TYR A 141 2.02 -1.76 12.13
C TYR A 141 1.96 -1.93 13.66
N LYS A 142 2.84 -1.25 14.39
CA LYS A 142 2.85 -1.27 15.86
C LYS A 142 1.53 -0.74 16.47
N LYS A 143 0.93 0.25 15.82
CA LYS A 143 -0.31 0.91 16.30
C LYS A 143 -1.58 0.15 15.94
N SER A 144 -1.61 -0.51 14.79
CA SER A 144 -2.84 -1.03 14.18
C SER A 144 -2.83 -2.53 13.87
N GLY A 145 -1.65 -3.16 13.79
CA GLY A 145 -1.49 -4.51 13.28
C GLY A 145 -1.63 -4.64 11.74
N VAL A 146 -1.90 -3.53 11.03
CA VAL A 146 -1.97 -3.50 9.57
C VAL A 146 -0.56 -3.36 9.00
N ARG A 147 -0.17 -4.26 8.09
CA ARG A 147 1.13 -4.18 7.42
C ARG A 147 0.99 -3.35 6.15
N MET A 148 1.88 -2.38 5.99
CA MET A 148 2.03 -1.58 4.76
C MET A 148 3.49 -1.47 4.41
N LYS A 149 3.83 -1.62 3.13
CA LYS A 149 5.19 -1.38 2.64
C LYS A 149 5.21 -0.99 1.16
N LEU A 150 6.29 -0.33 0.76
CA LEU A 150 6.68 -0.29 -0.64
C LEU A 150 7.32 -1.63 -1.01
N THR A 151 6.99 -2.17 -2.17
CA THR A 151 7.61 -3.39 -2.71
C THR A 151 7.88 -3.23 -4.20
N GLY A 152 8.85 -3.94 -4.73
CA GLY A 152 9.20 -3.87 -6.13
C GLY A 152 10.23 -4.92 -6.50
N ILE A 153 10.38 -5.20 -7.79
CA ILE A 153 11.34 -6.19 -8.28
C ILE A 153 12.78 -5.70 -8.02
N ASP A 154 13.04 -4.42 -8.31
CA ASP A 154 14.34 -3.77 -8.12
C ASP A 154 14.47 -3.13 -6.73
N TYR A 155 14.14 -3.88 -5.68
CA TYR A 155 14.18 -3.35 -4.31
C TYR A 155 15.63 -3.08 -3.86
N ARG A 156 15.87 -1.91 -3.26
CA ARG A 156 17.17 -1.51 -2.68
C ARG A 156 17.32 -1.86 -1.21
N ASN A 157 16.20 -2.05 -0.52
CA ASN A 157 16.14 -2.42 0.89
C ASN A 157 15.52 -3.80 1.04
N ALA A 158 16.14 -4.69 1.81
CA ALA A 158 15.67 -6.07 2.01
C ALA A 158 14.23 -6.13 2.57
N ASN A 159 13.81 -5.15 3.39
CA ASN A 159 12.45 -5.08 3.91
C ASN A 159 11.39 -4.81 2.83
N ASN A 160 11.82 -4.31 1.66
CA ASN A 160 10.95 -4.06 0.52
C ASN A 160 10.91 -5.25 -0.46
N LYS A 161 11.65 -6.34 -0.15
CA LYS A 161 11.62 -7.55 -0.97
C LYS A 161 10.18 -8.06 -1.08
N PRO A 162 9.68 -8.34 -2.30
CA PRO A 162 8.35 -8.91 -2.47
C PRO A 162 8.28 -10.33 -1.89
N ASP A 163 7.17 -10.66 -1.24
CA ASP A 163 6.80 -12.04 -0.98
C ASP A 163 6.21 -12.70 -2.25
N ASP A 164 5.84 -13.99 -2.19
CA ASP A 164 5.37 -14.73 -3.37
C ASP A 164 4.12 -14.10 -3.99
N PHE A 165 3.16 -13.65 -3.15
CA PHE A 165 1.97 -12.95 -3.61
C PHE A 165 2.32 -11.62 -4.28
N GLU A 166 3.17 -10.83 -3.66
CA GLU A 166 3.59 -9.53 -4.19
C GLU A 166 4.36 -9.69 -5.50
N ALA A 167 5.22 -10.71 -5.60
CA ALA A 167 5.94 -11.02 -6.82
C ALA A 167 5.00 -11.47 -7.96
N GLU A 168 3.96 -12.23 -7.66
CA GLU A 168 2.90 -12.60 -8.61
C GLU A 168 2.19 -11.36 -9.16
N VAL A 169 1.75 -10.47 -8.25
CA VAL A 169 1.00 -9.26 -8.60
C VAL A 169 1.88 -8.25 -9.33
N LEU A 170 3.15 -8.09 -8.96
CA LEU A 170 4.09 -7.22 -9.70
C LEU A 170 4.30 -7.69 -11.14
N ARG A 171 4.38 -9.01 -11.37
CA ARG A 171 4.43 -9.54 -12.75
C ARG A 171 3.15 -9.23 -13.53
N MET A 172 1.99 -9.33 -12.88
CA MET A 172 0.70 -8.99 -13.48
C MET A 172 0.63 -7.51 -13.82
N PHE A 173 1.07 -6.60 -12.94
CA PHE A 173 1.10 -5.15 -13.21
C PHE A 173 2.03 -4.78 -14.38
N ASN A 174 3.05 -5.58 -14.64
CA ASN A 174 3.96 -5.39 -15.77
C ASN A 174 3.44 -6.03 -17.07
N ASP A 175 2.31 -6.76 -17.03
CA ASP A 175 1.66 -7.32 -18.23
C ASP A 175 0.86 -6.21 -18.92
N PRO A 176 1.08 -5.94 -20.24
CA PRO A 176 0.34 -4.91 -20.99
C PRO A 176 -1.17 -5.11 -21.01
N ARG A 177 -1.67 -6.33 -20.74
CA ARG A 177 -3.09 -6.65 -20.67
C ARG A 177 -3.74 -6.20 -19.35
N HIS A 178 -2.94 -5.95 -18.31
CA HIS A 178 -3.45 -5.41 -17.05
C HIS A 178 -3.69 -3.89 -17.22
N PRO A 179 -4.88 -3.39 -16.87
CA PRO A 179 -5.16 -1.96 -16.97
C PRO A 179 -4.21 -1.14 -16.12
N LYS A 180 -3.49 -0.21 -16.72
CA LYS A 180 -2.51 0.62 -16.02
C LYS A 180 -3.17 1.40 -14.88
N GLY A 181 -2.57 1.33 -13.69
CA GLY A 181 -3.06 2.03 -12.50
C GLY A 181 -4.18 1.31 -11.74
N GLN A 182 -4.64 0.15 -12.22
CA GLN A 182 -5.65 -0.62 -11.49
C GLN A 182 -4.99 -1.41 -10.36
N SER A 183 -5.47 -1.21 -9.13
CA SER A 183 -5.07 -1.97 -7.96
C SER A 183 -5.52 -3.44 -8.06
N TYR A 184 -4.83 -4.32 -7.38
CA TYR A 184 -5.20 -5.72 -7.23
C TYR A 184 -5.54 -6.03 -5.77
N VAL A 185 -6.69 -6.66 -5.56
CA VAL A 185 -7.18 -7.04 -4.22
C VAL A 185 -7.56 -8.51 -4.19
N ARG A 186 -7.22 -9.20 -3.09
CA ARG A 186 -7.58 -10.60 -2.85
C ARG A 186 -7.69 -10.89 -1.35
N ASN A 187 -8.74 -11.60 -0.95
CA ASN A 187 -8.82 -12.18 0.39
C ASN A 187 -8.03 -13.48 0.41
N THR A 188 -7.23 -13.69 1.45
CA THR A 188 -6.36 -14.86 1.60
C THR A 188 -6.06 -15.12 3.07
N MET A 189 -5.24 -16.14 3.35
CA MET A 189 -4.75 -16.45 4.69
C MET A 189 -3.28 -16.05 4.81
N VAL A 190 -2.93 -15.37 5.90
CA VAL A 190 -1.54 -15.08 6.28
C VAL A 190 -1.35 -15.51 7.73
N ASP A 191 -0.40 -16.39 7.99
CA ASP A 191 -0.13 -16.94 9.33
C ASP A 191 -1.39 -17.56 9.99
N GLY A 192 -2.24 -18.25 9.17
CA GLY A 192 -3.49 -18.87 9.62
C GLY A 192 -4.63 -17.89 9.92
N LYS A 193 -4.49 -16.61 9.59
CA LYS A 193 -5.52 -15.57 9.82
C LYS A 193 -6.06 -15.04 8.49
N PRO A 194 -7.38 -14.79 8.40
CA PRO A 194 -7.96 -14.20 7.21
C PRO A 194 -7.53 -12.75 7.08
N VAL A 195 -7.10 -12.37 5.88
CA VAL A 195 -6.67 -11.00 5.55
C VAL A 195 -7.15 -10.61 4.17
N LEU A 196 -7.39 -9.31 3.99
CA LEU A 196 -7.41 -8.70 2.66
C LEU A 196 -5.99 -8.25 2.32
N ARG A 197 -5.52 -8.64 1.14
CA ARG A 197 -4.28 -8.11 0.56
C ARG A 197 -4.63 -7.23 -0.62
N MET A 198 -4.08 -6.01 -0.61
CA MET A 198 -4.21 -5.07 -1.72
C MET A 198 -2.83 -4.61 -2.14
N MET A 199 -2.63 -4.51 -3.45
CA MET A 199 -1.46 -3.86 -4.04
C MET A 199 -1.91 -2.80 -5.02
N ASP A 200 -1.29 -1.62 -4.91
CA ASP A 200 -1.52 -0.50 -5.80
C ASP A 200 -0.24 -0.18 -6.56
N PRO A 201 -0.25 -0.21 -7.92
CA PRO A 201 0.96 -0.07 -8.71
C PRO A 201 1.49 1.37 -8.66
N GLU A 202 2.80 1.49 -8.52
CA GLU A 202 3.54 2.75 -8.54
C GLU A 202 4.36 2.85 -9.82
N TYR A 203 4.22 3.95 -10.54
CA TYR A 203 4.97 4.20 -11.78
C TYR A 203 6.00 5.30 -11.56
N ALA A 204 7.16 5.16 -12.21
CA ALA A 204 8.23 6.13 -12.12
C ALA A 204 7.79 7.48 -12.70
N GLY A 205 7.80 8.51 -11.88
CA GLY A 205 7.59 9.91 -12.29
C GLY A 205 8.92 10.66 -12.41
N PRO A 206 8.89 11.90 -12.88
CA PRO A 206 10.12 12.71 -13.06
C PRO A 206 11.00 12.82 -11.81
N THR A 207 10.39 12.90 -10.63
CA THR A 207 11.11 12.99 -9.35
C THR A 207 11.85 11.71 -8.97
N CYS A 208 11.48 10.56 -9.54
CA CYS A 208 12.12 9.27 -9.29
C CYS A 208 13.43 9.13 -10.10
N LEU A 209 13.47 9.75 -11.27
CA LEU A 209 14.55 9.52 -12.27
C LEU A 209 15.90 10.08 -11.85
N GLY A 210 15.95 11.05 -10.93
CA GLY A 210 17.20 11.54 -10.35
C GLY A 210 18.02 10.43 -9.68
N CYS A 211 17.32 9.51 -8.98
CA CYS A 211 17.94 8.38 -8.27
C CYS A 211 17.83 7.05 -9.01
N HIS A 212 16.78 6.84 -9.83
CA HIS A 212 16.49 5.55 -10.44
C HIS A 212 16.61 5.53 -11.96
N GLY A 213 16.77 6.71 -12.62
CA GLY A 213 16.79 6.86 -14.06
C GLY A 213 18.12 6.47 -14.73
N SER A 214 18.36 7.12 -15.86
CA SER A 214 19.58 6.88 -16.67
C SER A 214 20.77 7.71 -16.19
N PRO A 215 22.01 7.28 -16.49
CA PRO A 215 22.35 5.98 -17.08
C PRO A 215 22.32 4.84 -16.04
N LYS A 216 21.85 3.66 -16.45
CA LYS A 216 21.81 2.47 -15.61
C LYS A 216 23.20 2.12 -15.07
N GLY A 217 23.25 1.80 -13.77
CA GLY A 217 24.49 1.40 -13.08
C GLY A 217 25.32 2.55 -12.54
N GLU A 218 25.06 3.80 -12.93
CA GLU A 218 25.66 4.98 -12.29
C GLU A 218 25.21 5.10 -10.84
N ARG A 219 26.10 5.57 -9.95
CA ARG A 219 25.72 5.82 -8.55
C ARG A 219 24.93 7.12 -8.42
N ASP A 220 23.82 7.05 -7.75
CA ASP A 220 23.02 8.22 -7.39
C ASP A 220 23.54 8.92 -6.12
N VAL A 221 22.83 9.96 -5.68
CA VAL A 221 23.15 10.73 -4.46
C VAL A 221 23.11 9.87 -3.17
N THR A 222 22.45 8.71 -3.19
CA THR A 222 22.41 7.77 -2.06
C THR A 222 23.58 6.78 -2.08
N GLY A 223 24.40 6.80 -3.15
CA GLY A 223 25.47 5.86 -3.39
C GLY A 223 25.01 4.52 -4.00
N MET A 224 23.72 4.34 -4.23
CA MET A 224 23.15 3.16 -4.87
C MET A 224 23.23 3.26 -6.39
N LYS A 225 23.24 2.12 -7.08
CA LYS A 225 23.23 2.08 -8.55
C LYS A 225 21.83 2.36 -9.07
N LYS A 226 21.74 3.26 -10.07
CA LYS A 226 20.50 3.53 -10.81
C LYS A 226 20.04 2.30 -11.57
N GLU A 227 18.76 2.01 -11.55
CA GLU A 227 18.13 0.89 -12.26
C GLU A 227 17.97 1.17 -13.76
N GLY A 228 17.97 2.44 -14.15
CA GLY A 228 17.78 2.88 -15.54
C GLY A 228 16.31 3.06 -15.92
N TRP A 229 15.42 3.30 -14.95
CA TRP A 229 13.99 3.48 -15.20
C TRP A 229 13.71 4.65 -16.13
N LYS A 230 12.63 4.50 -16.89
CA LYS A 230 12.02 5.57 -17.68
C LYS A 230 10.74 6.04 -17.03
N GLU A 231 10.32 7.25 -17.36
CA GLU A 231 9.05 7.77 -16.90
C GLU A 231 7.88 6.86 -17.34
N GLY A 232 6.98 6.57 -16.43
CA GLY A 232 5.82 5.72 -16.64
C GLY A 232 6.10 4.21 -16.59
N GLU A 233 7.35 3.76 -16.38
CA GLU A 233 7.66 2.36 -16.09
C GLU A 233 7.19 1.98 -14.68
N LEU A 234 6.82 0.71 -14.49
CA LEU A 234 6.45 0.17 -13.17
C LEU A 234 7.66 0.22 -12.23
N ALA A 235 7.58 1.05 -11.21
CA ALA A 235 8.61 1.20 -10.18
C ALA A 235 8.42 0.22 -9.00
N GLY A 236 7.21 -0.27 -8.82
CA GLY A 236 6.85 -1.15 -7.73
C GLY A 236 5.36 -1.04 -7.38
N ALA A 237 5.04 -1.25 -6.12
CA ALA A 237 3.68 -1.10 -5.61
C ALA A 237 3.68 -0.73 -4.11
N ILE A 238 2.59 -0.13 -3.64
CA ILE A 238 2.25 -0.09 -2.22
C ILE A 238 1.46 -1.36 -1.91
N SER A 239 1.93 -2.15 -0.95
CA SER A 239 1.28 -3.38 -0.49
C SER A 239 0.67 -3.16 0.88
N VAL A 240 -0.59 -3.59 1.04
CA VAL A 240 -1.36 -3.57 2.29
C VAL A 240 -1.80 -4.98 2.63
N VAL A 241 -1.64 -5.37 3.90
CA VAL A 241 -2.22 -6.59 4.49
C VAL A 241 -3.11 -6.16 5.64
N LEU A 242 -4.43 -6.17 5.40
CA LEU A 242 -5.46 -5.76 6.35
C LEU A 242 -6.08 -7.00 6.99
N PRO A 243 -5.97 -7.19 8.32
CA PRO A 243 -6.66 -8.28 9.02
C PRO A 243 -8.18 -8.18 8.87
N LEU A 244 -8.83 -9.28 8.51
CA LEU A 244 -10.28 -9.41 8.48
C LEU A 244 -10.78 -9.89 9.86
N LYS A 245 -11.94 -9.37 10.28
CA LYS A 245 -12.57 -9.74 11.54
C LYS A 245 -13.48 -10.95 11.37
#